data_9ddec5d7f13a5afe529296dce45cba02
#
_entry.id   9ddec5d7f13a5afe529296dce45cba02
#
_cell.length_a   1.000
_cell.length_b   1.000
_cell.length_c   1.000
_cell.angle_alpha   90.00
_cell.angle_beta   90.00
_cell.angle_gamma   90.00
#
_symmetry.space_group_name_H-M   'P 1'
#
loop_
_entity.id
_entity.type
_entity.pdbx_description
1 polymer ?
#
loop_
_entity_poly.entity_id
_entity_poly.type
_entity_poly.pdbx_seq_one_letter_code
_entity_poly.pdbx_strand_id
1 'polypeptide(L)'
;MLVLGGGPAALCIVSELVRHGVCVEGIAPESVHAPWPNTYGIWASELECLGLQHLLAHRWSDSVSYFGEGGGTDRDRPTLHGIDYGLFDRAALQRHWLENAAGVSWHQDAAERVDPGLD
;
A
#
# COMPACT_ATOMS: atom_id res chain seq x y z
N MET A 1 8.64 -0.09 18.53
CA MET A 1 7.86 0.94 17.80
C MET A 1 6.44 0.43 17.62
N LEU A 2 5.45 1.30 17.73
CA LEU A 2 4.04 0.93 17.53
C LEU A 2 3.57 1.42 16.16
N VAL A 3 2.92 0.55 15.39
CA VAL A 3 2.32 0.87 14.09
C VAL A 3 0.81 0.66 14.17
N LEU A 4 0.04 1.65 13.72
CA LEU A 4 -1.41 1.63 13.73
C LEU A 4 -1.95 1.40 12.32
N GLY A 5 -2.80 0.38 12.18
CA GLY A 5 -3.46 0.00 10.92
C GLY A 5 -2.99 -1.33 10.37
N GLY A 6 -3.80 -1.96 9.52
CA GLY A 6 -3.53 -3.25 8.86
C GLY A 6 -3.54 -3.17 7.33
N GLY A 7 -3.52 -1.95 6.78
CA GLY A 7 -3.50 -1.74 5.33
C GLY A 7 -2.11 -1.87 4.70
N PRO A 8 -2.00 -1.72 3.36
CA PRO A 8 -0.73 -1.90 2.64
C PRO A 8 0.41 -1.04 3.17
N ALA A 9 0.16 0.23 3.48
CA ALA A 9 1.17 1.14 4.01
C ALA A 9 1.71 0.69 5.37
N ALA A 10 0.81 0.25 6.27
CA ALA A 10 1.19 -0.24 7.59
C ALA A 10 2.04 -1.51 7.48
N LEU A 11 1.61 -2.49 6.68
CA LEU A 11 2.37 -3.72 6.49
C LEU A 11 3.72 -3.49 5.82
N CYS A 12 3.79 -2.58 4.84
CA CYS A 12 5.05 -2.18 4.21
C CYS A 12 6.02 -1.58 5.23
N ILE A 13 5.57 -0.62 6.03
CA ILE A 13 6.40 0.03 7.06
C ILE A 13 6.85 -0.98 8.11
N VAL A 14 5.96 -1.83 8.60
CA VAL A 14 6.30 -2.89 9.57
C VAL A 14 7.37 -3.81 9.01
N SER A 15 7.20 -4.28 7.78
CA SER A 15 8.15 -5.13 7.08
C SER A 15 9.54 -4.48 7.00
N GLU A 16 9.61 -3.21 6.61
CA GLU A 16 10.87 -2.48 6.51
C GLU A 16 11.53 -2.23 7.88
N LEU A 17 10.75 -1.87 8.89
CA LEU A 17 11.27 -1.69 10.26
C LEU A 17 11.87 -2.99 10.81
N VAL A 18 11.17 -4.11 10.63
CA VAL A 18 11.66 -5.43 11.05
C VAL A 18 12.95 -5.79 10.32
N ARG A 19 13.01 -5.55 9.01
CA ARG A 19 14.21 -5.79 8.20
C ARG A 19 15.42 -4.99 8.70
N HIS A 20 15.18 -3.81 9.28
CA HIS A 20 16.21 -2.98 9.90
C HIS A 20 16.44 -3.27 11.39
N GLY A 21 15.91 -4.35 11.92
CA GLY A 21 16.14 -4.80 13.29
C GLY A 21 15.37 -4.01 14.36
N VAL A 22 14.34 -3.27 13.95
CA VAL A 22 13.49 -2.52 14.89
C VAL A 22 12.44 -3.45 15.48
N CYS A 23 12.30 -3.46 16.81
CA CYS A 23 11.19 -4.13 17.46
C CYS A 23 9.89 -3.37 17.18
N VAL A 24 8.90 -4.07 16.61
CA VAL A 24 7.62 -3.49 16.20
C VAL A 24 6.47 -4.27 16.84
N GLU A 25 5.47 -3.55 17.31
CA GLU A 25 4.14 -4.05 17.61
C GLU A 25 3.14 -3.35 16.71
N GLY A 26 2.08 -4.06 16.31
CA GLY A 26 1.02 -3.53 15.47
C GLY A 26 -0.34 -3.56 16.16
N ILE A 27 -1.17 -2.55 15.91
CA ILE A 27 -2.57 -2.52 16.30
C ILE A 27 -3.41 -2.31 15.05
N ALA A 28 -4.40 -3.17 14.82
CA ALA A 28 -5.34 -3.04 13.73
C ALA A 28 -6.74 -3.47 14.17
N PRO A 29 -7.81 -2.80 13.73
CA PRO A 29 -9.18 -3.13 14.14
C PRO A 29 -9.63 -4.52 13.65
N GLU A 30 -9.04 -5.00 12.57
CA GLU A 30 -9.29 -6.33 12.01
C GLU A 30 -7.99 -7.13 11.93
N SER A 31 -8.11 -8.43 11.77
CA SER A 31 -6.95 -9.29 11.56
C SER A 31 -6.16 -8.80 10.34
N VAL A 32 -4.85 -8.66 10.47
CA VAL A 32 -3.96 -8.29 9.36
C VAL A 32 -3.90 -9.36 8.26
N HIS A 33 -4.41 -10.55 8.53
CA HIS A 33 -4.59 -11.64 7.56
C HIS A 33 -5.93 -11.58 6.83
N ALA A 34 -6.86 -10.71 7.26
CA ALA A 34 -8.13 -10.52 6.56
C ALA A 34 -7.86 -9.92 5.18
N PRO A 35 -8.54 -10.41 4.12
CA PRO A 35 -8.35 -9.87 2.78
C PRO A 35 -8.69 -8.38 2.71
N TRP A 36 -7.81 -7.59 2.13
CA TRP A 36 -8.11 -6.16 1.91
C TRP A 36 -9.28 -5.99 0.95
N PRO A 37 -10.26 -5.12 1.26
CA PRO A 37 -11.43 -4.92 0.40
C PRO A 37 -11.13 -4.13 -0.87
N ASN A 38 -10.15 -3.23 -0.82
CA ASN A 38 -9.84 -2.30 -1.89
C ASN A 38 -8.84 -2.87 -2.89
N THR A 39 -8.85 -2.32 -4.09
CA THR A 39 -7.79 -2.50 -5.09
C THR A 39 -6.72 -1.42 -4.94
N TYR A 40 -5.49 -1.75 -5.26
CA TYR A 40 -4.36 -0.84 -5.17
C TYR A 40 -3.60 -0.84 -6.48
N GLY A 41 -3.25 0.35 -6.95
CA GLY A 41 -2.47 0.52 -8.15
C GLY A 41 -1.29 1.47 -7.93
N ILE A 42 -0.34 1.43 -8.86
CA ILE A 42 0.90 2.18 -8.79
C ILE A 42 1.43 2.44 -10.21
N TRP A 43 2.23 3.46 -10.38
CA TRP A 43 3.04 3.60 -11.58
C TRP A 43 4.10 2.50 -11.61
N ALA A 44 4.11 1.69 -12.68
CA ALA A 44 4.93 0.48 -12.72
C ALA A 44 6.43 0.75 -12.60
N SER A 45 6.89 1.92 -13.06
CA SER A 45 8.27 2.36 -12.91
C SER A 45 8.73 2.51 -11.44
N GLU A 46 7.82 2.83 -10.52
CA GLU A 46 8.14 2.92 -9.10
C GLU A 46 8.48 1.55 -8.49
N LEU A 47 7.83 0.49 -9.00
CA LEU A 47 8.13 -0.88 -8.55
C LEU A 47 9.42 -1.45 -9.16
N GLU A 48 9.82 -0.99 -10.34
CA GLU A 48 11.02 -1.48 -11.02
C GLU A 48 12.26 -1.23 -10.16
N CYS A 49 12.35 -0.07 -9.53
CA CYS A 49 13.44 0.27 -8.62
C CYS A 49 13.48 -0.63 -7.37
N LEU A 50 12.35 -1.20 -6.98
CA LEU A 50 12.20 -2.02 -5.78
C LEU A 50 12.26 -3.54 -6.09
N GLY A 51 12.27 -3.93 -7.37
CA GLY A 51 12.22 -5.34 -7.77
C GLY A 51 10.90 -6.05 -7.45
N LEU A 52 9.79 -5.30 -7.35
CA LEU A 52 8.49 -5.79 -6.91
C LEU A 52 7.46 -5.96 -8.06
N GLN A 53 7.90 -5.92 -9.32
CA GLN A 53 7.02 -6.02 -10.48
C GLN A 53 6.20 -7.33 -10.50
N HIS A 54 6.73 -8.38 -9.91
CA HIS A 54 6.06 -9.68 -9.81
C HIS A 54 4.79 -9.67 -8.95
N LEU A 55 4.55 -8.59 -8.19
CA LEU A 55 3.34 -8.40 -7.38
C LEU A 55 2.19 -7.74 -8.17
N LEU A 56 2.41 -7.37 -9.43
CA LEU A 56 1.37 -6.84 -10.30
C LEU A 56 0.53 -7.97 -10.92
N ALA A 57 -0.79 -7.85 -10.82
CA ALA A 57 -1.74 -8.69 -11.53
C ALA A 57 -1.95 -8.22 -12.98
N HIS A 58 -1.92 -6.91 -13.19
CA HIS A 58 -2.09 -6.29 -14.51
C HIS A 58 -1.19 -5.08 -14.68
N ARG A 59 -0.85 -4.78 -15.94
CA ARG A 59 -0.07 -3.60 -16.34
C ARG A 59 -0.65 -3.03 -17.63
N TRP A 60 -0.88 -1.73 -17.67
CA TRP A 60 -1.38 -1.00 -18.82
C TRP A 60 -0.37 0.06 -19.24
N SER A 61 -0.09 0.13 -20.54
CA SER A 61 0.87 1.09 -21.13
C SER A 61 0.20 2.31 -21.75
N ASP A 62 -1.11 2.34 -21.81
CA ASP A 62 -1.94 3.36 -22.46
C ASP A 62 -2.74 4.20 -21.47
N SER A 63 -2.19 4.43 -20.28
CA SER A 63 -2.86 5.18 -19.22
C SER A 63 -3.12 6.63 -19.63
N VAL A 64 -4.38 7.04 -19.53
CA VAL A 64 -4.83 8.39 -19.85
C VAL A 64 -5.67 8.98 -18.73
N SER A 65 -5.66 10.29 -18.60
CA SER A 65 -6.55 11.03 -17.71
C SER A 65 -7.34 12.08 -18.51
N TYR A 66 -8.55 12.31 -18.07
CA TYR A 66 -9.42 13.35 -18.58
C TYR A 66 -9.63 14.40 -17.49
N PHE A 67 -9.06 15.58 -17.69
CA PHE A 67 -9.20 16.71 -16.77
C PHE A 67 -10.19 17.69 -17.39
N GLY A 68 -11.27 18.00 -16.65
CA GLY A 68 -12.22 19.03 -17.07
C GLY A 68 -11.74 20.41 -16.63
N GLU A 69 -11.70 21.36 -17.53
CA GLU A 69 -11.63 22.78 -17.17
C GLU A 69 -13.03 23.27 -16.76
N GLY A 70 -13.16 23.93 -15.61
CA GLY A 70 -14.41 24.52 -15.17
C GLY A 70 -15.51 23.57 -14.71
N GLY A 71 -15.15 22.38 -14.22
CA GLY A 71 -16.07 21.40 -13.64
C GLY A 71 -16.74 20.44 -14.65
N GLY A 72 -16.31 20.47 -15.91
CA GLY A 72 -16.69 19.50 -16.94
C GLY A 72 -15.57 18.50 -17.20
N THR A 73 -15.93 17.27 -17.59
CA THR A 73 -14.97 16.29 -18.13
C THR A 73 -14.76 16.58 -19.61
N ASP A 74 -13.58 17.07 -19.99
CA ASP A 74 -13.21 17.13 -21.42
C ASP A 74 -12.83 15.73 -21.89
N ARG A 75 -13.84 14.96 -22.32
CA ARG A 75 -13.67 13.60 -22.82
C ARG A 75 -12.95 13.57 -24.18
N ASP A 76 -12.85 14.70 -24.85
CA ASP A 76 -12.30 14.80 -26.19
C ASP A 76 -10.79 15.09 -26.18
N ARG A 77 -10.20 15.37 -25.01
CA ARG A 77 -8.77 15.67 -24.85
C ARG A 77 -8.14 14.87 -23.72
N PRO A 78 -7.83 13.61 -23.94
CA PRO A 78 -7.12 12.80 -22.96
C PRO A 78 -5.67 13.30 -22.80
N THR A 79 -5.21 13.33 -21.57
CA THR A 79 -3.79 13.46 -21.26
C THR A 79 -3.17 12.07 -21.21
N LEU A 80 -2.26 11.80 -22.14
CA LEU A 80 -1.45 10.58 -22.15
C LEU A 80 -0.34 10.71 -21.12
N HIS A 81 -0.23 9.72 -20.22
CA HIS A 81 0.81 9.75 -19.20
C HIS A 81 2.17 9.26 -19.70
N GLY A 82 2.19 8.40 -20.73
CA GLY A 82 3.43 7.83 -21.27
C GLY A 82 4.20 6.91 -20.31
N ILE A 83 3.56 6.54 -19.21
CA ILE A 83 4.10 5.62 -18.21
C ILE A 83 3.07 4.53 -17.92
N ASP A 84 3.57 3.34 -17.63
CA ASP A 84 2.72 2.20 -17.35
C ASP A 84 2.09 2.29 -15.96
N TYR A 85 0.82 1.95 -15.88
CA TYR A 85 0.09 1.81 -14.62
C TYR A 85 -0.09 0.34 -14.29
N GLY A 86 0.15 -0.03 -13.05
CA GLY A 86 0.02 -1.39 -12.55
C GLY A 86 -1.10 -1.54 -11.52
N LEU A 87 -1.79 -2.67 -11.56
CA LEU A 87 -2.72 -3.10 -10.53
C LEU A 87 -2.08 -4.24 -9.76
N PHE A 88 -2.00 -4.12 -8.44
CA PHE A 88 -1.47 -5.18 -7.60
C PHE A 88 -2.39 -6.41 -7.53
N ASP A 89 -1.78 -7.59 -7.49
CA ASP A 89 -2.41 -8.75 -6.86
C ASP A 89 -2.44 -8.51 -5.35
N ARG A 90 -3.61 -8.19 -4.82
CA ARG A 90 -3.79 -7.84 -3.40
C ARG A 90 -3.32 -8.93 -2.46
N ALA A 91 -3.63 -10.17 -2.79
CA ALA A 91 -3.27 -11.30 -1.95
C ALA A 91 -1.77 -11.56 -1.97
N ALA A 92 -1.14 -11.44 -3.13
CA ALA A 92 0.31 -11.56 -3.27
C ALA A 92 1.04 -10.42 -2.52
N LEU A 93 0.56 -9.18 -2.65
CA LEU A 93 1.12 -8.03 -1.95
C LEU A 93 1.02 -8.17 -0.43
N GLN A 94 -0.17 -8.52 0.07
CA GLN A 94 -0.39 -8.72 1.50
C GLN A 94 0.49 -9.83 2.06
N ARG A 95 0.57 -10.95 1.38
CA ARG A 95 1.42 -12.08 1.75
C ARG A 95 2.89 -11.69 1.79
N HIS A 96 3.36 -10.98 0.78
CA HIS A 96 4.74 -10.50 0.70
C HIS A 96 5.15 -9.69 1.94
N TRP A 97 4.33 -8.73 2.35
CA TRP A 97 4.63 -7.92 3.53
C TRP A 97 4.51 -8.70 4.83
N LEU A 98 3.51 -9.59 4.97
CA LEU A 98 3.32 -10.41 6.17
C LEU A 98 4.47 -11.42 6.36
N GLU A 99 4.96 -12.04 5.29
CA GLU A 99 6.12 -12.94 5.35
C GLU A 99 7.37 -12.22 5.80
N ASN A 100 7.59 -11.00 5.32
CA ASN A 100 8.73 -10.16 5.72
C ASN A 100 8.56 -9.54 7.13
N ALA A 101 7.35 -9.52 7.66
CA ALA A 101 7.03 -9.06 9.02
C ALA A 101 6.79 -10.21 10.01
N ALA A 102 7.31 -11.40 9.72
CA ALA A 102 7.17 -12.56 10.60
C ALA A 102 7.72 -12.28 12.00
N GLY A 103 6.96 -12.64 13.03
CA GLY A 103 7.34 -12.43 14.43
C GLY A 103 6.85 -11.10 15.04
N VAL A 104 6.18 -10.25 14.29
CA VAL A 104 5.52 -9.05 14.83
C VAL A 104 4.27 -9.46 15.61
N SER A 105 4.14 -8.92 16.81
CA SER A 105 2.90 -9.07 17.60
C SER A 105 1.85 -8.09 17.11
N TRP A 106 0.71 -8.62 16.69
CA TRP A 106 -0.44 -7.83 16.27
C TRP A 106 -1.55 -7.90 17.31
N HIS A 107 -2.05 -6.74 17.72
CA HIS A 107 -3.18 -6.59 18.62
C HIS A 107 -4.41 -6.21 17.78
N GLN A 108 -5.47 -7.01 17.89
CA GLN A 108 -6.73 -6.71 17.21
C GLN A 108 -7.54 -5.75 18.07
N ASP A 109 -7.35 -4.46 17.84
CA ASP A 109 -8.01 -3.37 18.56
C ASP A 109 -7.97 -2.09 17.72
N ALA A 110 -8.73 -1.09 18.15
CA ALA A 110 -8.76 0.25 17.55
C ALA A 110 -8.07 1.25 18.48
N ALA A 111 -7.15 2.05 17.92
CA ALA A 111 -6.55 3.14 18.65
C ALA A 111 -7.57 4.27 18.83
N GLU A 112 -7.97 4.56 20.07
CA GLU A 112 -8.91 5.65 20.38
C GLU A 112 -8.19 7.00 20.49
N ARG A 113 -6.97 6.96 21.02
CA ARG A 113 -6.19 8.18 21.27
C ARG A 113 -4.69 7.88 21.20
N VAL A 114 -3.95 8.82 20.63
CA VAL A 114 -2.49 8.84 20.68
C VAL A 114 -2.06 10.08 21.45
N ASP A 115 -1.42 9.88 22.58
CA ASP A 115 -0.81 10.96 23.35
C ASP A 115 0.67 11.07 22.94
N PRO A 116 1.10 12.20 22.34
CA PRO A 116 2.51 12.42 22.11
C PRO A 116 3.20 12.46 23.48
N GLY A 117 4.19 11.58 23.66
CA GLY A 117 5.00 11.57 24.89
C GLY A 117 5.56 12.97 25.12
N LEU A 118 5.53 13.42 26.37
CA LEU A 118 6.32 14.58 26.78
C LEU A 118 7.78 14.11 26.78
N ASP A 119 8.57 14.69 25.89
CA ASP A 119 10.03 14.55 25.89
C ASP A 119 10.65 15.16 27.14
#